data_4dcf0aa861d613fea057cad200f80917
#
_entry.id   4dcf0aa861d613fea057cad200f80917
#
_cell.length_a   1.000
_cell.length_b   1.000
_cell.length_c   1.000
_cell.angle_alpha   90.00
_cell.angle_beta   90.00
_cell.angle_gamma   90.00
#
_symmetry.space_group_name_H-M   'P 1'
#
loop_
_entity.id
_entity.type
_entity.pdbx_description
1 polymer ?
#
loop_
_entity_poly.entity_id
_entity_poly.type
_entity_poly.pdbx_seq_one_letter_code
_entity_poly.pdbx_strand_id
1 'polypeptide(L)'
;MFTGIVEDIGIVQKIEKENENVHFTLSCSFTKELKIDQSVAHNGCCLTVVHIDGDQYTVTAIKETMVKTNLGDWKEGAKVNLERCMTLGGRLDGHIVQGHVDATAICVEVEDQGGSWKYTFEYSGDDVTVEKG
;
A
#
# COMPACT_ATOMS: atom_id res chain seq x y z
N MET A 1 -11.98 -2.34 0.96
CA MET A 1 -12.10 -1.92 -0.44
C MET A 1 -11.71 -0.46 -0.60
N PHE A 2 -11.14 -0.10 -1.73
CA PHE A 2 -10.52 1.18 -2.05
C PHE A 2 -10.96 1.67 -3.41
N THR A 3 -10.60 2.91 -3.77
CA THR A 3 -10.93 3.52 -5.07
C THR A 3 -9.75 3.54 -6.04
N GLY A 4 -8.54 3.29 -5.54
CA GLY A 4 -7.28 3.45 -6.28
C GLY A 4 -6.76 4.88 -6.31
N ILE A 5 -7.39 5.81 -5.58
CA ILE A 5 -6.96 7.21 -5.52
C ILE A 5 -6.13 7.43 -4.26
N VAL A 6 -4.87 7.83 -4.45
CA VAL A 6 -3.97 8.17 -3.34
C VAL A 6 -4.46 9.44 -2.64
N GLU A 7 -4.64 9.37 -1.32
CA GLU A 7 -5.06 10.50 -0.49
C GLU A 7 -3.87 11.25 0.11
N ASP A 8 -2.81 10.52 0.49
CA ASP A 8 -1.65 11.08 1.18
C ASP A 8 -0.40 10.23 0.95
N ILE A 9 0.74 10.78 1.36
CA ILE A 9 2.02 10.08 1.40
C ILE A 9 2.44 9.91 2.86
N GLY A 10 2.43 8.67 3.33
CA GLY A 10 2.94 8.31 4.64
C GLY A 10 4.46 8.17 4.66
N ILE A 11 5.03 8.32 5.85
CA ILE A 11 6.46 8.12 6.10
C ILE A 11 6.62 6.96 7.07
N VAL A 12 7.42 5.97 6.70
CA VAL A 12 7.79 4.86 7.59
C VAL A 12 8.69 5.39 8.70
N GLN A 13 8.24 5.28 9.94
CA GLN A 13 8.95 5.76 11.13
C GLN A 13 9.77 4.66 11.80
N LYS A 14 9.24 3.42 11.79
CA LYS A 14 9.85 2.28 12.47
C LYS A 14 9.45 0.98 11.79
N ILE A 15 10.35 0.01 11.81
CA ILE A 15 10.11 -1.34 11.31
C ILE A 15 10.56 -2.33 12.37
N GLU A 16 9.66 -3.20 12.83
CA GLU A 16 9.93 -4.20 13.85
C GLU A 16 9.52 -5.59 13.36
N LYS A 17 10.43 -6.54 13.52
CA LYS A 17 10.17 -7.93 13.16
C LYS A 17 9.80 -8.73 14.39
N GLU A 18 8.66 -9.40 14.35
CA GLU A 18 8.20 -10.33 15.36
C GLU A 18 7.91 -11.69 14.72
N ASN A 19 8.81 -12.65 14.91
CA ASN A 19 8.76 -13.96 14.25
C ASN A 19 8.71 -13.83 12.71
N GLU A 20 7.62 -14.24 12.09
CA GLU A 20 7.38 -14.10 10.64
C GLU A 20 6.59 -12.85 10.27
N ASN A 21 6.10 -12.11 11.26
CA ASN A 21 5.38 -10.86 11.07
C ASN A 21 6.33 -9.67 11.07
N VAL A 22 5.93 -8.62 10.35
CA VAL A 22 6.64 -7.33 10.36
C VAL A 22 5.64 -6.23 10.68
N HIS A 23 5.97 -5.44 11.69
CA HIS A 23 5.19 -4.27 12.11
C HIS A 23 5.81 -3.02 11.50
N PHE A 24 5.01 -2.26 10.79
CA PHE A 24 5.39 -0.97 10.22
C PHE A 24 4.66 0.14 10.97
N THR A 25 5.41 1.05 11.56
CA THR A 25 4.87 2.27 12.16
C THR A 25 5.05 3.40 11.16
N LEU A 26 3.97 4.10 10.83
CA LEU A 26 3.95 5.19 9.86
C LEU A 26 3.31 6.43 10.46
N SER A 27 3.60 7.59 9.87
CA SER A 27 2.90 8.84 10.10
C SER A 27 2.32 9.38 8.80
N CYS A 28 1.16 10.04 8.87
CA CYS A 28 0.53 10.74 7.75
C CYS A 28 -0.41 11.83 8.26
N SER A 29 -0.93 12.68 7.37
CA SER A 29 -1.78 13.80 7.75
C SER A 29 -3.09 13.38 8.42
N PHE A 30 -3.65 12.24 8.01
CA PHE A 30 -4.92 11.72 8.54
C PHE A 30 -4.78 10.69 9.67
N THR A 31 -3.60 10.50 10.27
CA THR A 31 -3.38 9.51 11.34
C THR A 31 -4.42 9.64 12.46
N LYS A 32 -4.76 10.88 12.87
CA LYS A 32 -5.71 11.15 13.95
C LYS A 32 -7.17 10.77 13.62
N GLU A 33 -7.47 10.55 12.35
CA GLU A 33 -8.79 10.14 11.87
C GLU A 33 -8.90 8.60 11.76
N LEU A 34 -7.79 7.88 11.85
CA LEU A 34 -7.75 6.42 11.80
C LEU A 34 -8.33 5.80 13.06
N LYS A 35 -8.78 4.56 12.93
CA LYS A 35 -9.25 3.73 14.03
C LYS A 35 -8.56 2.37 13.97
N ILE A 36 -8.38 1.74 15.13
CA ILE A 36 -7.94 0.34 15.20
C ILE A 36 -8.94 -0.52 14.44
N ASP A 37 -8.44 -1.57 13.78
CA ASP A 37 -9.16 -2.47 12.87
C ASP A 37 -9.59 -1.85 11.54
N GLN A 38 -9.26 -0.59 11.28
CA GLN A 38 -9.49 0.04 9.98
C GLN A 38 -8.46 -0.44 8.96
N SER A 39 -8.91 -0.67 7.72
CA SER A 39 -8.03 -0.96 6.59
C SER A 39 -7.52 0.32 5.95
N VAL A 40 -6.23 0.35 5.62
CA VAL A 40 -5.57 1.39 4.84
C VAL A 40 -4.74 0.71 3.74
N ALA A 41 -4.81 1.20 2.51
CA ALA A 41 -3.97 0.73 1.43
C ALA A 41 -2.61 1.45 1.47
N HIS A 42 -1.54 0.67 1.42
CA HIS A 42 -0.15 1.11 1.46
C HIS A 42 0.53 0.71 0.15
N ASN A 43 0.81 1.65 -0.74
CA ASN A 43 1.20 1.36 -2.13
C ASN A 43 0.25 0.34 -2.79
N GLY A 44 -1.06 0.44 -2.50
CA GLY A 44 -2.08 -0.48 -2.99
C GLY A 44 -2.26 -1.76 -2.17
N CYS A 45 -1.38 -2.06 -1.22
CA CYS A 45 -1.51 -3.22 -0.32
C CYS A 45 -2.38 -2.88 0.89
N CYS A 46 -3.48 -3.61 1.07
CA CYS A 46 -4.39 -3.46 2.22
C CYS A 46 -3.73 -4.01 3.50
N LEU A 47 -3.55 -3.14 4.48
CA LEU A 47 -3.09 -3.52 5.82
C LEU A 47 -4.04 -2.96 6.86
N THR A 48 -4.17 -3.68 7.99
CA THR A 48 -5.05 -3.29 9.09
C THR A 48 -4.29 -2.51 10.14
N VAL A 49 -4.85 -1.40 10.60
CA VAL A 49 -4.32 -0.61 11.71
C VAL A 49 -4.48 -1.39 13.02
N VAL A 50 -3.37 -1.67 13.70
CA VAL A 50 -3.35 -2.44 14.95
C VAL A 50 -3.04 -1.59 16.18
N HIS A 51 -2.42 -0.43 15.98
CA HIS A 51 -2.08 0.50 17.07
C HIS A 51 -2.05 1.94 16.55
N ILE A 52 -2.38 2.89 17.43
CA ILE A 52 -2.28 4.33 17.15
C ILE A 52 -1.69 5.00 18.38
N ASP A 53 -0.65 5.80 18.18
CA ASP A 53 -0.01 6.59 19.22
C ASP A 53 0.35 7.99 18.67
N GLY A 54 -0.37 9.00 19.16
CA GLY A 54 -0.17 10.39 18.75
C GLY A 54 -0.43 10.61 17.26
N ASP A 55 0.61 10.91 16.51
CA ASP A 55 0.61 11.14 15.06
C ASP A 55 1.12 9.94 14.25
N GLN A 56 1.30 8.79 14.92
CA GLN A 56 1.77 7.55 14.31
C GLN A 56 0.74 6.43 14.45
N TYR A 57 0.73 5.53 13.49
CA TYR A 57 -0.06 4.31 13.53
C TYR A 57 0.79 3.12 13.10
N THR A 58 0.43 1.93 13.55
CA THR A 58 1.13 0.68 13.23
C THR A 58 0.20 -0.26 12.48
N VAL A 59 0.75 -0.89 11.45
CA VAL A 59 0.14 -1.97 10.71
C VAL A 59 1.03 -3.21 10.76
N THR A 60 0.44 -4.39 10.59
CA THR A 60 1.18 -5.66 10.61
C THR A 60 1.05 -6.37 9.27
N ALA A 61 2.19 -6.72 8.68
CA ALA A 61 2.26 -7.59 7.52
C ALA A 61 2.64 -9.00 7.96
N ILE A 62 1.83 -9.99 7.57
CA ILE A 62 2.14 -11.41 7.78
C ILE A 62 3.09 -11.92 6.70
N LYS A 63 3.68 -13.10 6.90
CA LYS A 63 4.62 -13.72 5.97
C LYS A 63 4.13 -13.73 4.52
N GLU A 64 2.88 -14.13 4.28
CA GLU A 64 2.31 -14.17 2.93
C GLU A 64 2.32 -12.80 2.26
N THR A 65 1.93 -11.75 2.99
CA THR A 65 1.96 -10.37 2.51
C THR A 65 3.39 -9.93 2.18
N MET A 66 4.36 -10.28 3.04
CA MET A 66 5.78 -9.96 2.81
C MET A 66 6.34 -10.64 1.55
N VAL A 67 5.88 -11.85 1.23
CA VAL A 67 6.33 -12.60 0.04
C VAL A 67 5.71 -12.05 -1.25
N LYS A 68 4.43 -11.65 -1.20
CA LYS A 68 3.67 -11.22 -2.38
C LYS A 68 3.84 -9.73 -2.72
N THR A 69 4.45 -8.95 -1.84
CA THR A 69 4.56 -7.50 -1.98
C THR A 69 6.01 -7.03 -1.89
N ASN A 70 6.25 -5.78 -2.19
CA ASN A 70 7.55 -5.13 -2.01
C ASN A 70 7.73 -4.47 -0.62
N LEU A 71 6.90 -4.82 0.35
CA LEU A 71 7.01 -4.29 1.72
C LEU A 71 8.37 -4.60 2.37
N GLY A 72 9.01 -5.70 1.96
CA GLY A 72 10.35 -6.08 2.42
C GLY A 72 11.46 -5.10 2.04
N ASP A 73 11.24 -4.26 1.02
CA ASP A 73 12.20 -3.27 0.56
C ASP A 73 12.11 -1.95 1.33
N TRP A 74 11.09 -1.80 2.17
CA TRP A 74 10.88 -0.58 2.93
C TRP A 74 11.97 -0.37 3.99
N LYS A 75 12.31 0.90 4.18
CA LYS A 75 13.26 1.38 5.20
C LYS A 75 12.63 2.53 5.96
N GLU A 76 13.13 2.81 7.14
CA GLU A 76 12.76 4.03 7.86
C GLU A 76 13.03 5.27 6.99
N GLY A 77 12.08 6.19 6.95
CA GLY A 77 12.05 7.33 6.05
C GLY A 77 11.46 7.06 4.65
N ALA A 78 11.12 5.82 4.31
CA ALA A 78 10.47 5.51 3.03
C ALA A 78 9.11 6.20 2.93
N LYS A 79 8.81 6.69 1.71
CA LYS A 79 7.52 7.29 1.36
C LYS A 79 6.59 6.23 0.81
N VAL A 80 5.35 6.23 1.28
CA VAL A 80 4.33 5.22 0.96
C VAL A 80 3.04 5.93 0.55
N ASN A 81 2.50 5.60 -0.62
CA ASN A 81 1.19 6.08 -1.03
C ASN A 81 0.11 5.46 -0.15
N LEU A 82 -0.77 6.30 0.38
CA LEU A 82 -1.82 5.88 1.30
C LEU A 82 -3.20 6.21 0.75
N GLU A 83 -4.13 5.28 0.99
CA GLU A 83 -5.55 5.47 0.75
C GLU A 83 -6.34 4.80 1.88
N ARG A 84 -7.28 5.52 2.50
CA ARG A 84 -8.21 4.95 3.48
C ARG A 84 -9.27 4.10 2.78
N CYS A 85 -9.80 3.09 3.47
CA CYS A 85 -10.89 2.29 2.94
C CYS A 85 -12.14 3.15 2.66
N MET A 86 -12.89 2.74 1.64
CA MET A 86 -14.15 3.37 1.27
C MET A 86 -15.15 3.34 2.42
N THR A 87 -15.94 4.40 2.54
CA THR A 87 -17.10 4.45 3.44
C THR A 87 -18.37 4.06 2.70
N LEU A 88 -19.31 3.39 3.40
CA LEU A 88 -20.64 3.10 2.86
C LEU A 88 -21.37 4.42 2.57
N GLY A 89 -21.87 4.57 1.34
CA GLY A 89 -22.55 5.79 0.89
C GLY A 89 -21.61 6.90 0.41
N GLY A 90 -20.30 6.70 0.45
CA GLY A 90 -19.33 7.59 -0.18
C GLY A 90 -19.38 7.53 -1.71
N ARG A 91 -18.83 8.55 -2.38
CA ARG A 91 -18.69 8.56 -3.84
C ARG A 91 -17.59 7.59 -4.25
N LEU A 92 -17.77 6.91 -5.38
CA LEU A 92 -16.75 6.11 -6.04
C LEU A 92 -16.16 6.94 -7.20
N ASP A 93 -15.17 7.77 -6.90
CA ASP A 93 -14.55 8.65 -7.90
C ASP A 93 -13.44 7.94 -8.71
N GLY A 94 -13.04 6.75 -8.31
CA GLY A 94 -12.13 5.85 -9.02
C GLY A 94 -12.85 4.57 -9.47
N HIS A 95 -12.26 3.44 -9.14
CA HIS A 95 -12.82 2.10 -9.42
C HIS A 95 -12.63 1.18 -8.20
N ILE A 96 -13.27 0.04 -8.19
CA ILE A 96 -13.23 -0.86 -7.04
C ILE A 96 -11.88 -1.60 -7.02
N VAL A 97 -11.11 -1.35 -5.96
CA VAL A 97 -9.81 -2.01 -5.69
C VAL A 97 -9.89 -2.74 -4.36
N GLN A 98 -9.50 -4.01 -4.33
CA GLN A 98 -9.50 -4.81 -3.10
C GLN A 98 -8.30 -4.52 -2.21
N GLY A 99 -7.14 -4.27 -2.80
CA GLY A 99 -5.88 -4.10 -2.09
C GLY A 99 -5.20 -5.44 -1.75
N HIS A 100 -5.61 -6.53 -2.37
CA HIS A 100 -5.00 -7.85 -2.22
C HIS A 100 -4.00 -8.06 -3.35
N VAL A 101 -2.72 -7.91 -3.03
CA VAL A 101 -1.62 -8.01 -4.00
C VAL A 101 -1.31 -9.49 -4.24
N ASP A 102 -1.27 -9.89 -5.51
CA ASP A 102 -0.94 -11.25 -5.93
C ASP A 102 0.55 -11.41 -6.25
N ALA A 103 1.18 -10.39 -6.83
CA ALA A 103 2.59 -10.40 -7.21
C ALA A 103 3.18 -9.00 -7.31
N THR A 104 4.50 -8.93 -7.47
CA THR A 104 5.26 -7.70 -7.78
C THR A 104 5.77 -7.74 -9.20
N ALA A 105 6.02 -6.56 -9.78
CA ALA A 105 6.67 -6.40 -11.06
C ALA A 105 7.81 -5.39 -10.96
N ILE A 106 8.79 -5.51 -11.86
CA ILE A 106 9.92 -4.58 -11.94
C ILE A 106 9.60 -3.53 -13.00
N CYS A 107 9.68 -2.25 -12.64
CA CYS A 107 9.61 -1.17 -13.61
C CYS A 107 10.95 -1.13 -14.38
N VAL A 108 10.94 -1.55 -15.65
CA VAL A 108 12.14 -1.65 -16.50
C VAL A 108 12.35 -0.42 -17.36
N GLU A 109 11.32 0.39 -17.57
CA GLU A 109 11.42 1.58 -18.41
C GLU A 109 10.42 2.65 -17.97
N VAL A 110 10.85 3.91 -18.02
CA VAL A 110 10.01 5.09 -17.81
C VAL A 110 10.31 6.08 -18.93
N GLU A 111 9.30 6.41 -19.75
CA GLU A 111 9.42 7.35 -20.87
C GLU A 111 8.59 8.60 -20.61
N ASP A 112 9.19 9.77 -20.76
CA ASP A 112 8.45 11.05 -20.81
C ASP A 112 7.79 11.20 -22.19
N GLN A 113 6.47 11.34 -22.19
CA GLN A 113 5.65 11.49 -23.41
C GLN A 113 5.23 12.97 -23.65
N GLY A 114 5.92 13.93 -23.01
CA GLY A 114 5.64 15.36 -23.19
C GLY A 114 4.33 15.82 -22.53
N GLY A 115 4.06 15.37 -21.32
CA GLY A 115 2.86 15.71 -20.52
C GLY A 115 2.19 14.49 -19.88
N SER A 116 2.70 13.32 -20.15
CA SER A 116 2.35 12.06 -19.50
C SER A 116 3.59 11.16 -19.42
N TRP A 117 3.48 10.08 -18.68
CA TRP A 117 4.56 9.11 -18.51
C TRP A 117 4.09 7.73 -18.90
N LYS A 118 4.90 7.02 -19.68
CA LYS A 118 4.70 5.60 -19.97
C LYS A 118 5.64 4.78 -19.11
N TYR A 119 5.09 3.83 -18.37
CA TYR A 119 5.82 2.88 -17.55
C TYR A 119 5.72 1.50 -18.15
N THR A 120 6.85 0.82 -18.28
CA THR A 120 6.90 -0.59 -18.71
C THR A 120 7.31 -1.44 -17.52
N PHE A 121 6.51 -2.46 -17.22
CA PHE A 121 6.75 -3.38 -16.13
C PHE A 121 7.02 -4.78 -16.67
N GLU A 122 7.98 -5.47 -16.06
CA GLU A 122 8.26 -6.88 -16.27
C GLU A 122 7.90 -7.65 -15.01
N TYR A 123 7.14 -8.72 -15.17
CA TYR A 123 6.79 -9.62 -14.08
C TYR A 123 7.07 -11.06 -14.47
N SER A 124 7.47 -11.88 -13.49
CA SER A 124 7.71 -13.31 -13.62
C SER A 124 6.79 -14.06 -12.68
N GLY A 125 5.98 -14.97 -13.21
CA GLY A 125 5.12 -15.85 -12.41
C GLY A 125 4.11 -16.55 -13.29
N ASP A 126 4.01 -17.86 -13.12
CA ASP A 126 3.06 -18.70 -13.87
C ASP A 126 1.61 -18.58 -13.33
N ASP A 127 1.44 -17.99 -12.14
CA ASP A 127 0.18 -17.95 -11.41
C ASP A 127 -0.56 -16.60 -11.49
N VAL A 128 0.00 -15.60 -12.17
CA VAL A 128 -0.60 -14.28 -12.27
C VAL A 128 -1.11 -14.04 -13.68
N THR A 129 -2.42 -14.00 -13.84
CA THR A 129 -3.03 -13.58 -15.09
C THR A 129 -3.19 -12.06 -15.08
N VAL A 130 -2.42 -11.37 -15.92
CA VAL A 130 -2.61 -9.95 -16.19
C VAL A 130 -3.34 -9.85 -17.53
N GLU A 131 -4.57 -9.35 -17.49
CA GLU A 131 -5.35 -9.10 -18.70
C GLU A 131 -5.20 -7.64 -19.14
N LYS A 132 -5.26 -7.43 -20.44
CA LYS A 132 -5.28 -6.08 -20.99
C LYS A 132 -6.62 -5.42 -20.64
N GLY A 133 -6.55 -4.38 -19.82
CA GLY A 133 -7.69 -3.54 -19.46
C GLY A 133 -8.14 -2.60 -20.58
#